data_4b8cf3cc61dab9e629a009b0abd265da
#
_entry.id   4b8cf3cc61dab9e629a009b0abd265da
#
_cell.length_a   1.000
_cell.length_b   1.000
_cell.length_c   1.000
_cell.angle_alpha   90.00
_cell.angle_beta   90.00
_cell.angle_gamma   90.00
#
_symmetry.space_group_name_H-M   'P 1'
#
loop_
_entity.id
_entity.type
_entity.pdbx_description
1 polymer ?
#
loop_
_entity_poly.entity_id
_entity_poly.type
_entity_poly.pdbx_seq_one_letter_code
_entity_poly.pdbx_strand_id
1 'polypeptide(L)'
;MKLAPGESFGEQVAKFKACLQKFNRVHSLTNYDDLDAVVRDSLSGVEFISCHPRIACDIGSGAGFPGLFLALALPLCEWHLFEPNRKKAAFLTYAKVSLALANVKIHAERVQDGAKLRADLISSRALMSARSLVEICRGFYDENTTFLLYKGSGAEAEAKEFRKEFTSAHCEIFSGKNALKNRKFLVIKGAK
;
A
#
# COMPACT_ATOMS: atom_id res chain seq x y z
N MET A 1 -0.96 13.23 -13.93
CA MET A 1 -0.22 11.96 -13.68
C MET A 1 0.90 11.85 -14.71
N LYS A 2 2.17 11.94 -14.30
CA LYS A 2 3.33 11.76 -15.22
C LYS A 2 3.67 10.27 -15.21
N LEU A 3 3.36 9.58 -16.29
CA LEU A 3 3.77 8.20 -16.59
C LEU A 3 5.24 8.16 -17.03
N ALA A 4 5.84 6.98 -17.02
CA ALA A 4 7.15 6.79 -17.64
C ALA A 4 7.09 7.28 -19.10
N PRO A 5 8.15 7.90 -19.64
CA PRO A 5 8.13 8.41 -20.99
C PRO A 5 7.80 7.28 -21.97
N GLY A 6 6.64 7.37 -22.64
CA GLY A 6 6.25 6.50 -23.74
C GLY A 6 5.24 5.37 -23.43
N GLU A 7 4.96 5.05 -22.16
CA GLU A 7 3.96 4.01 -21.83
C GLU A 7 2.69 4.61 -21.21
N SER A 8 1.52 4.14 -21.66
CA SER A 8 0.24 4.46 -21.03
C SER A 8 0.08 3.70 -19.71
N PHE A 9 -0.78 4.20 -18.79
CA PHE A 9 -1.10 3.48 -17.56
C PHE A 9 -1.65 2.06 -17.83
N GLY A 10 -2.48 1.90 -18.88
CA GLY A 10 -3.01 0.61 -19.30
C GLY A 10 -1.93 -0.39 -19.71
N GLU A 11 -0.91 0.07 -20.43
CA GLU A 11 0.23 -0.76 -20.82
C GLU A 11 1.04 -1.20 -19.60
N GLN A 12 1.28 -0.30 -18.64
CA GLN A 12 1.96 -0.64 -17.39
C GLN A 12 1.19 -1.68 -16.57
N VAL A 13 -0.15 -1.56 -16.49
CA VAL A 13 -1.01 -2.56 -15.85
C VAL A 13 -0.94 -3.91 -16.56
N ALA A 14 -1.02 -3.93 -17.90
CA ALA A 14 -0.91 -5.15 -18.68
C ALA A 14 0.45 -5.83 -18.47
N LYS A 15 1.53 -5.05 -18.48
CA LYS A 15 2.90 -5.52 -18.23
C LYS A 15 3.06 -6.11 -16.82
N PHE A 16 2.52 -5.43 -15.79
CA PHE A 16 2.49 -5.96 -14.43
C PHE A 16 1.76 -7.30 -14.35
N LYS A 17 0.57 -7.40 -14.95
CA LYS A 17 -0.24 -8.63 -14.96
C LYS A 17 0.52 -9.80 -15.60
N ALA A 18 1.19 -9.56 -16.74
CA ALA A 18 2.01 -10.58 -17.40
C ALA A 18 3.18 -11.03 -16.50
N CYS A 19 3.85 -10.09 -15.84
CA CYS A 19 4.91 -10.39 -14.87
C CYS A 19 4.38 -11.24 -13.70
N LEU A 20 3.25 -10.81 -13.10
CA LEU A 20 2.66 -11.51 -11.97
C LEU A 20 2.21 -12.93 -12.35
N GLN A 21 1.56 -13.11 -13.47
CA GLN A 21 1.13 -14.43 -13.97
C GLN A 21 2.32 -15.38 -14.14
N LYS A 22 3.42 -14.90 -14.73
CA LYS A 22 4.65 -15.69 -14.90
C LYS A 22 5.21 -16.17 -13.55
N PHE A 23 5.35 -15.25 -12.59
CA PHE A 23 5.91 -15.58 -11.27
C PHE A 23 4.93 -16.43 -10.43
N ASN A 24 3.63 -16.16 -10.54
CA ASN A 24 2.61 -16.85 -9.74
C ASN A 24 2.51 -18.35 -10.06
N ARG A 25 2.80 -18.74 -11.32
CA ARG A 25 2.86 -20.16 -11.74
C ARG A 25 3.89 -20.97 -10.95
N VAL A 26 4.98 -20.33 -10.50
CA VAL A 26 6.09 -21.00 -9.82
C VAL A 26 6.05 -20.79 -8.30
N HIS A 27 5.57 -19.64 -7.84
CA HIS A 27 5.76 -19.19 -6.47
C HIS A 27 4.49 -18.98 -5.67
N SER A 28 3.30 -19.07 -6.30
CA SER A 28 2.00 -18.86 -5.62
C SER A 28 1.98 -17.57 -4.79
N LEU A 29 2.34 -16.44 -5.42
CA LEU A 29 2.47 -15.14 -4.74
C LEU A 29 1.14 -14.59 -4.27
N THR A 30 0.05 -14.91 -5.00
CA THR A 30 -1.31 -14.46 -4.73
C THR A 30 -2.34 -15.42 -5.32
N ASN A 31 -3.55 -15.41 -4.75
CA ASN A 31 -4.71 -16.21 -5.20
C ASN A 31 -5.81 -15.32 -5.82
N TYR A 32 -5.47 -14.14 -6.34
CA TYR A 32 -6.46 -13.28 -6.97
C TYR A 32 -6.83 -13.79 -8.37
N ASP A 33 -8.12 -14.01 -8.59
CA ASP A 33 -8.67 -14.44 -9.88
C ASP A 33 -8.87 -13.24 -10.82
N ASP A 34 -9.40 -12.12 -10.31
CA ASP A 34 -9.62 -10.88 -11.06
C ASP A 34 -8.57 -9.81 -10.68
N LEU A 35 -7.46 -9.78 -11.43
CA LEU A 35 -6.40 -8.79 -11.22
C LEU A 35 -6.84 -7.36 -11.58
N ASP A 36 -7.79 -7.18 -12.50
CA ASP A 36 -8.29 -5.84 -12.85
C ASP A 36 -9.09 -5.25 -11.70
N ALA A 37 -9.92 -6.05 -11.03
CA ALA A 37 -10.64 -5.63 -9.85
C ALA A 37 -9.67 -5.26 -8.71
N VAL A 38 -8.59 -6.01 -8.50
CA VAL A 38 -7.58 -5.73 -7.48
C VAL A 38 -6.77 -4.47 -7.79
N VAL A 39 -6.47 -4.22 -9.06
CA VAL A 39 -5.83 -2.98 -9.51
C VAL A 39 -6.74 -1.78 -9.24
N ARG A 40 -8.01 -1.85 -9.66
CA ARG A 40 -9.00 -0.79 -9.37
C ARG A 40 -9.17 -0.53 -7.88
N ASP A 41 -9.24 -1.60 -7.08
CA ASP A 41 -9.31 -1.53 -5.62
C ASP A 41 -8.08 -0.81 -5.03
N SER A 42 -6.88 -1.14 -5.52
CA SER A 42 -5.64 -0.49 -5.08
C SER A 42 -5.63 1.01 -5.38
N LEU A 43 -6.09 1.40 -6.57
CA LEU A 43 -6.14 2.80 -7.01
C LEU A 43 -7.25 3.59 -6.33
N SER A 44 -8.35 2.95 -5.91
CA SER A 44 -9.46 3.64 -5.26
C SER A 44 -9.08 4.29 -3.93
N GLY A 45 -7.98 3.86 -3.30
CA GLY A 45 -7.44 4.51 -2.11
C GLY A 45 -6.85 5.90 -2.36
N VAL A 46 -6.50 6.24 -3.61
CA VAL A 46 -5.90 7.55 -3.96
C VAL A 46 -6.85 8.70 -3.62
N GLU A 47 -8.17 8.50 -3.72
CA GLU A 47 -9.17 9.53 -3.42
C GLU A 47 -9.16 9.98 -1.94
N PHE A 48 -8.58 9.17 -1.04
CA PHE A 48 -8.49 9.46 0.39
C PHE A 48 -7.12 10.01 0.82
N ILE A 49 -6.21 10.22 -0.12
CA ILE A 49 -4.90 10.83 0.13
C ILE A 49 -5.05 12.33 0.00
N SER A 50 -5.27 13.01 1.13
CA SER A 50 -5.53 14.45 1.19
C SER A 50 -4.28 15.33 1.15
N CYS A 51 -3.09 14.73 1.20
CA CYS A 51 -1.79 15.41 1.13
C CYS A 51 -1.06 15.07 -0.17
N HIS A 52 0.02 15.80 -0.46
CA HIS A 52 0.97 15.44 -1.52
C HIS A 52 2.20 14.80 -0.84
N PRO A 53 2.16 13.48 -0.55
CA PRO A 53 3.22 12.83 0.19
C PRO A 53 4.52 12.86 -0.64
N ARG A 54 5.63 13.17 0.03
CA ARG A 54 6.98 13.08 -0.55
C ARG A 54 7.59 11.71 -0.32
N ILE A 55 7.32 11.13 0.86
CA ILE A 55 7.80 9.81 1.25
C ILE A 55 6.59 8.99 1.71
N ALA A 56 6.44 7.80 1.16
CA ALA A 56 5.40 6.86 1.56
C ALA A 56 5.95 5.46 1.81
N CYS A 57 5.33 4.74 2.74
CA CYS A 57 5.63 3.34 3.01
C CYS A 57 4.40 2.48 2.70
N ASP A 58 4.60 1.31 2.11
CA ASP A 58 3.59 0.27 2.00
C ASP A 58 4.04 -0.95 2.80
N ILE A 59 3.26 -1.33 3.82
CA ILE A 59 3.66 -2.34 4.80
C ILE A 59 2.98 -3.67 4.50
N GLY A 60 3.79 -4.69 4.25
CA GLY A 60 3.32 -6.00 3.81
C GLY A 60 2.85 -5.95 2.36
N SER A 61 3.68 -5.43 1.47
CA SER A 61 3.32 -5.13 0.07
C SER A 61 2.92 -6.37 -0.74
N GLY A 62 3.28 -7.56 -0.30
CA GLY A 62 2.86 -8.81 -0.91
C GLY A 62 3.24 -8.91 -2.39
N ALA A 63 2.26 -9.16 -3.24
CA ALA A 63 2.41 -9.15 -4.69
C ALA A 63 2.29 -7.73 -5.31
N GLY A 64 2.55 -6.67 -4.51
CA GLY A 64 2.59 -5.28 -4.98
C GLY A 64 1.29 -4.49 -4.88
N PHE A 65 0.32 -5.00 -4.12
CA PHE A 65 -0.98 -4.35 -3.92
C PHE A 65 -1.15 -3.87 -2.47
N PRO A 66 -1.44 -2.59 -2.20
CA PRO A 66 -1.67 -1.53 -3.19
C PRO A 66 -0.39 -0.81 -3.64
N GLY A 67 0.77 -1.02 -2.99
CA GLY A 67 1.95 -0.18 -3.03
C GLY A 67 2.46 0.18 -4.43
N LEU A 68 2.62 -0.80 -5.35
CA LEU A 68 3.08 -0.51 -6.71
C LEU A 68 2.10 0.37 -7.50
N PHE A 69 0.79 0.20 -7.29
CA PHE A 69 -0.23 0.97 -8.00
C PHE A 69 -0.39 2.38 -7.43
N LEU A 70 -0.20 2.55 -6.11
CA LEU A 70 -0.10 3.87 -5.50
C LEU A 70 1.15 4.60 -5.96
N ALA A 71 2.28 3.90 -6.11
CA ALA A 71 3.51 4.46 -6.65
C ALA A 71 3.38 4.90 -8.12
N LEU A 72 2.66 4.14 -8.94
CA LEU A 72 2.29 4.53 -10.31
C LEU A 72 1.41 5.78 -10.34
N ALA A 73 0.43 5.87 -9.43
CA ALA A 73 -0.49 7.00 -9.35
C ALA A 73 0.16 8.27 -8.79
N LEU A 74 1.19 8.13 -7.95
CA LEU A 74 1.89 9.22 -7.26
C LEU A 74 3.39 9.21 -7.60
N PRO A 75 3.78 9.50 -8.86
CA PRO A 75 5.14 9.32 -9.35
C PRO A 75 6.17 10.30 -8.74
N LEU A 76 5.72 11.38 -8.10
CA LEU A 76 6.58 12.33 -7.40
C LEU A 76 6.83 11.95 -5.93
N CYS A 77 6.13 10.93 -5.43
CA CYS A 77 6.32 10.38 -4.09
C CYS A 77 7.35 9.26 -4.14
N GLU A 78 8.32 9.29 -3.23
CA GLU A 78 9.24 8.16 -3.01
C GLU A 78 8.53 7.08 -2.19
N TRP A 79 8.47 5.86 -2.71
CA TRP A 79 7.80 4.73 -2.09
C TRP A 79 8.77 3.70 -1.54
N HIS A 80 8.59 3.33 -0.27
CA HIS A 80 9.31 2.27 0.42
C HIS A 80 8.35 1.09 0.66
N LEU A 81 8.55 -0.01 -0.07
CA LEU A 81 7.72 -1.21 0.02
C LEU A 81 8.42 -2.25 0.91
N PHE A 82 7.80 -2.57 2.05
CA PHE A 82 8.31 -3.55 3.00
C PHE A 82 7.62 -4.90 2.83
N GLU A 83 8.40 -5.94 2.51
CA GLU A 83 7.90 -7.31 2.32
C GLU A 83 8.96 -8.33 2.79
N PRO A 84 8.75 -9.00 3.95
CA PRO A 84 9.76 -9.91 4.50
C PRO A 84 9.87 -11.24 3.74
N ASN A 85 8.85 -11.64 2.97
CA ASN A 85 8.92 -12.85 2.16
C ASN A 85 9.83 -12.62 0.96
N ARG A 86 11.00 -13.27 0.96
CA ARG A 86 12.04 -13.12 -0.07
C ARG A 86 11.53 -13.37 -1.51
N LYS A 87 10.62 -14.34 -1.70
CA LYS A 87 10.04 -14.62 -3.03
C LYS A 87 9.18 -13.46 -3.52
N LYS A 88 8.36 -12.89 -2.63
CA LYS A 88 7.52 -11.73 -2.94
C LYS A 88 8.38 -10.48 -3.15
N ALA A 89 9.38 -10.24 -2.31
CA ALA A 89 10.32 -9.12 -2.48
C ALA A 89 11.11 -9.19 -3.79
N ALA A 90 11.54 -10.40 -4.20
CA ALA A 90 12.18 -10.61 -5.50
C ALA A 90 11.23 -10.30 -6.66
N PHE A 91 9.96 -10.70 -6.55
CA PHE A 91 8.94 -10.32 -7.53
C PHE A 91 8.73 -8.80 -7.58
N LEU A 92 8.62 -8.13 -6.43
CA LEU A 92 8.48 -6.68 -6.36
C LEU A 92 9.66 -5.96 -7.04
N THR A 93 10.89 -6.44 -6.83
CA THR A 93 12.09 -5.92 -7.48
C THR A 93 12.01 -6.09 -8.99
N TYR A 94 11.59 -7.26 -9.47
CA TYR A 94 11.40 -7.53 -10.89
C TYR A 94 10.30 -6.63 -11.49
N ALA A 95 9.15 -6.52 -10.83
CA ALA A 95 8.04 -5.68 -11.26
C ALA A 95 8.43 -4.20 -11.33
N LYS A 96 9.11 -3.68 -10.29
CA LYS A 96 9.65 -2.32 -10.26
C LYS A 96 10.50 -2.01 -11.49
N VAL A 97 11.45 -2.89 -11.83
CA VAL A 97 12.33 -2.72 -13.00
C VAL A 97 11.51 -2.78 -14.29
N SER A 98 10.63 -3.78 -14.40
CA SER A 98 9.78 -3.97 -15.60
C SER A 98 8.85 -2.79 -15.86
N LEU A 99 8.37 -2.11 -14.81
CA LEU A 99 7.47 -0.94 -14.88
C LEU A 99 8.23 0.40 -14.88
N ALA A 100 9.57 0.38 -14.87
CA ALA A 100 10.42 1.57 -14.78
C ALA A 100 10.07 2.51 -13.60
N LEU A 101 9.74 1.94 -12.42
CA LEU A 101 9.37 2.69 -11.23
C LEU A 101 10.62 3.19 -10.49
N ALA A 102 11.19 4.30 -10.93
CA ALA A 102 12.38 4.90 -10.31
C ALA A 102 12.10 5.39 -8.87
N ASN A 103 10.85 5.74 -8.59
CA ASN A 103 10.39 6.25 -7.29
C ASN A 103 10.10 5.16 -6.25
N VAL A 104 10.41 3.89 -6.52
CA VAL A 104 10.13 2.76 -5.61
C VAL A 104 11.42 2.16 -5.07
N LYS A 105 11.48 1.91 -3.77
CA LYS A 105 12.52 1.15 -3.07
C LYS A 105 11.90 -0.10 -2.45
N ILE A 106 12.51 -1.27 -2.62
CA ILE A 106 12.04 -2.54 -2.06
C ILE A 106 12.90 -2.92 -0.87
N HIS A 107 12.25 -3.18 0.27
CA HIS A 107 12.84 -3.65 1.50
C HIS A 107 12.42 -5.09 1.75
N ALA A 108 13.35 -6.04 1.56
CA ALA A 108 13.12 -7.48 1.76
C ALA A 108 13.23 -7.85 3.25
N GLU A 109 12.56 -7.10 4.12
CA GLU A 109 12.62 -7.15 5.58
C GLU A 109 11.30 -6.70 6.22
N ARG A 110 11.14 -6.91 7.50
CA ARG A 110 10.03 -6.35 8.26
C ARG A 110 10.28 -4.86 8.51
N VAL A 111 9.22 -4.05 8.59
CA VAL A 111 9.34 -2.62 8.85
C VAL A 111 10.06 -2.31 10.17
N GLN A 112 9.90 -3.16 11.19
CA GLN A 112 10.59 -2.98 12.48
C GLN A 112 12.11 -3.07 12.36
N ASP A 113 12.60 -3.90 11.43
CA ASP A 113 14.02 -4.21 11.23
C ASP A 113 14.69 -3.19 10.29
N GLY A 114 13.89 -2.43 9.54
CA GLY A 114 14.37 -1.46 8.57
C GLY A 114 14.92 -0.16 9.20
N ALA A 115 15.78 0.50 8.45
CA ALA A 115 16.27 1.83 8.80
C ALA A 115 15.11 2.83 8.90
N LYS A 116 15.02 3.55 10.01
CA LYS A 116 13.92 4.47 10.27
C LYS A 116 13.95 5.66 9.32
N LEU A 117 12.77 6.00 8.81
CA LEU A 117 12.53 7.16 7.96
C LEU A 117 11.17 7.77 8.32
N ARG A 118 11.00 9.05 8.07
CA ARG A 118 9.73 9.74 8.34
C ARG A 118 8.87 9.70 7.08
N ALA A 119 7.77 8.97 7.14
CA ALA A 119 6.81 8.88 6.04
C ALA A 119 5.67 9.88 6.21
N ASP A 120 5.23 10.50 5.11
CA ASP A 120 4.02 11.33 5.07
C ASP A 120 2.76 10.46 4.94
N LEU A 121 2.92 9.28 4.33
CA LEU A 121 1.84 8.31 4.10
C LEU A 121 2.31 6.89 4.40
N ILE A 122 1.50 6.14 5.12
CA ILE A 122 1.71 4.70 5.33
C ILE A 122 0.48 3.95 4.84
N SER A 123 0.65 3.07 3.86
CA SER A 123 -0.41 2.19 3.37
C SER A 123 -0.21 0.75 3.82
N SER A 124 -1.31 0.01 3.93
CA SER A 124 -1.28 -1.44 4.14
C SER A 124 -2.62 -2.06 3.74
N ARG A 125 -2.59 -3.31 3.27
CA ARG A 125 -3.78 -4.07 2.92
C ARG A 125 -3.77 -5.46 3.56
N ALA A 126 -4.83 -5.76 4.34
CA ALA A 126 -5.12 -7.08 4.92
C ALA A 126 -3.94 -7.73 5.68
N LEU A 127 -3.06 -6.92 6.31
CA LEU A 127 -1.90 -7.43 7.02
C LEU A 127 -2.24 -7.77 8.48
N MET A 128 -2.76 -6.79 9.23
CA MET A 128 -3.06 -6.90 10.66
C MET A 128 -4.05 -5.82 11.10
N SER A 129 -4.37 -5.75 12.38
CA SER A 129 -5.20 -4.67 12.94
C SER A 129 -4.53 -3.31 12.79
N ALA A 130 -5.32 -2.22 12.76
CA ALA A 130 -4.80 -0.85 12.69
C ALA A 130 -3.88 -0.55 13.89
N ARG A 131 -4.26 -0.98 15.09
CA ARG A 131 -3.43 -0.89 16.30
C ARG A 131 -2.06 -1.50 16.08
N SER A 132 -2.01 -2.80 15.78
CA SER A 132 -0.75 -3.52 15.60
C SER A 132 0.10 -2.90 14.49
N LEU A 133 -0.53 -2.40 13.42
CA LEU A 133 0.19 -1.72 12.33
C LEU A 133 0.86 -0.43 12.81
N VAL A 134 0.12 0.42 13.52
CA VAL A 134 0.68 1.66 14.08
C VAL A 134 1.83 1.34 15.04
N GLU A 135 1.67 0.33 15.90
CA GLU A 135 2.72 -0.10 16.83
C GLU A 135 4.00 -0.55 16.12
N ILE A 136 3.90 -1.39 15.09
CA ILE A 136 5.09 -1.87 14.35
C ILE A 136 5.75 -0.79 13.50
N CYS A 137 5.03 0.26 13.16
CA CYS A 137 5.54 1.39 12.38
C CYS A 137 6.20 2.48 13.25
N ARG A 138 6.38 2.27 14.56
CA ARG A 138 7.05 3.25 15.43
C ARG A 138 8.42 3.65 14.88
N GLY A 139 8.63 4.98 14.76
CA GLY A 139 9.82 5.58 14.17
C GLY A 139 9.70 5.83 12.65
N PHE A 140 8.58 5.44 12.02
CA PHE A 140 8.28 5.75 10.62
C PHE A 140 7.22 6.85 10.46
N TYR A 141 6.57 7.28 11.54
CA TYR A 141 5.49 8.28 11.50
C TYR A 141 5.62 9.33 12.59
N ASP A 142 4.89 10.42 12.41
CA ASP A 142 4.58 11.46 13.40
C ASP A 142 3.10 11.87 13.30
N GLU A 143 2.72 12.95 13.99
CA GLU A 143 1.36 13.49 13.99
C GLU A 143 0.86 13.96 12.61
N ASN A 144 1.75 14.21 11.65
CA ASN A 144 1.41 14.63 10.29
C ASN A 144 1.23 13.46 9.33
N THR A 145 1.67 12.27 9.73
CA THR A 145 1.57 11.07 8.90
C THR A 145 0.13 10.62 8.75
N THR A 146 -0.26 10.30 7.53
CA THR A 146 -1.55 9.66 7.24
C THR A 146 -1.36 8.15 7.08
N PHE A 147 -2.17 7.35 7.80
CA PHE A 147 -2.30 5.92 7.52
C PHE A 147 -3.52 5.70 6.62
N LEU A 148 -3.33 4.99 5.51
CA LEU A 148 -4.37 4.58 4.58
C LEU A 148 -4.47 3.06 4.58
N LEU A 149 -5.43 2.52 5.31
CA LEU A 149 -5.56 1.08 5.53
C LEU A 149 -6.73 0.51 4.73
N TYR A 150 -6.44 -0.48 3.88
CA TYR A 150 -7.43 -1.21 3.09
C TYR A 150 -8.04 -2.32 3.94
N LYS A 151 -9.27 -2.12 4.37
CA LYS A 151 -10.00 -3.01 5.29
C LYS A 151 -11.22 -3.65 4.62
N GLY A 152 -11.85 -4.58 5.30
CA GLY A 152 -13.10 -5.23 4.91
C GLY A 152 -14.26 -4.79 5.79
N SER A 153 -15.28 -5.65 5.89
CA SER A 153 -16.51 -5.40 6.67
C SER A 153 -16.31 -5.18 8.16
N GLY A 154 -15.16 -5.60 8.72
CA GLY A 154 -14.83 -5.37 10.13
C GLY A 154 -14.24 -3.99 10.47
N ALA A 155 -14.14 -3.08 9.50
CA ALA A 155 -13.48 -1.78 9.66
C ALA A 155 -14.09 -0.92 10.78
N GLU A 156 -15.42 -0.93 10.93
CA GLU A 156 -16.12 -0.15 11.97
C GLU A 156 -15.77 -0.63 13.39
N ALA A 157 -15.77 -1.95 13.60
CA ALA A 157 -15.40 -2.53 14.89
C ALA A 157 -13.92 -2.24 15.21
N GLU A 158 -13.05 -2.40 14.21
CA GLU A 158 -11.62 -2.14 14.33
C GLU A 158 -11.32 -0.66 14.64
N ALA A 159 -12.00 0.27 13.97
CA ALA A 159 -11.87 1.70 14.24
C ALA A 159 -12.34 2.07 15.65
N LYS A 160 -13.41 1.43 16.12
CA LYS A 160 -13.92 1.64 17.48
C LYS A 160 -12.89 1.21 18.53
N GLU A 161 -12.27 0.04 18.35
CA GLU A 161 -11.21 -0.43 19.26
C GLU A 161 -9.96 0.47 19.17
N PHE A 162 -9.55 0.86 17.98
CA PHE A 162 -8.41 1.75 17.77
C PHE A 162 -8.57 3.07 18.53
N ARG A 163 -9.75 3.72 18.44
CA ARG A 163 -10.04 5.02 19.10
C ARG A 163 -10.00 4.95 20.64
N LYS A 164 -10.18 3.77 21.25
CA LYS A 164 -10.09 3.62 22.72
C LYS A 164 -8.67 3.83 23.22
N GLU A 165 -7.68 3.45 22.43
CA GLU A 165 -6.27 3.52 22.82
C GLU A 165 -5.57 4.76 22.27
N PHE A 166 -5.84 5.07 20.99
CA PHE A 166 -5.28 6.24 20.31
C PHE A 166 -6.27 7.40 20.35
N THR A 167 -6.53 7.91 21.54
CA THR A 167 -7.58 8.94 21.79
C THR A 167 -7.28 10.29 21.12
N SER A 168 -6.01 10.59 20.84
CA SER A 168 -5.59 11.79 20.12
C SER A 168 -5.66 11.65 18.60
N ALA A 169 -5.78 10.42 18.09
CA ALA A 169 -5.78 10.16 16.65
C ALA A 169 -7.17 10.40 16.04
N HIS A 170 -7.20 11.09 14.91
CA HIS A 170 -8.40 11.18 14.09
C HIS A 170 -8.50 9.95 13.18
N CYS A 171 -9.63 9.26 13.23
CA CYS A 171 -9.84 7.99 12.55
C CYS A 171 -11.18 8.00 11.83
N GLU A 172 -11.14 7.95 10.49
CA GLU A 172 -12.34 7.99 9.62
C GLU A 172 -12.42 6.74 8.75
N ILE A 173 -13.65 6.37 8.37
CA ILE A 173 -13.93 5.22 7.51
C ILE A 173 -14.62 5.71 6.25
N PHE A 174 -14.09 5.28 5.10
CA PHE A 174 -14.62 5.62 3.79
C PHE A 174 -14.96 4.36 2.99
N SER A 175 -15.85 4.53 1.99
CA SER A 175 -16.14 3.52 0.98
C SER A 175 -15.69 4.04 -0.38
N GLY A 176 -14.79 3.33 -1.05
CA GLY A 176 -14.32 3.73 -2.38
C GLY A 176 -15.36 3.40 -3.47
N LYS A 177 -15.55 4.30 -4.43
CA LYS A 177 -16.53 4.13 -5.53
C LYS A 177 -16.19 2.94 -6.44
N ASN A 178 -14.90 2.70 -6.69
CA ASN A 178 -14.40 1.66 -7.61
C ASN A 178 -13.70 0.52 -6.88
N ALA A 179 -13.87 0.43 -5.57
CA ALA A 179 -13.25 -0.58 -4.73
C ALA A 179 -13.96 -1.94 -4.84
N LEU A 180 -13.31 -3.00 -4.37
CA LEU A 180 -13.91 -4.31 -4.22
C LEU A 180 -15.14 -4.24 -3.29
N LYS A 181 -16.10 -5.16 -3.52
CA LYS A 181 -17.29 -5.28 -2.66
C LYS A 181 -16.88 -5.38 -1.18
N ASN A 182 -17.54 -4.59 -0.34
CA ASN A 182 -17.26 -4.49 1.10
C ASN A 182 -15.87 -3.89 1.47
N ARG A 183 -15.13 -3.32 0.51
CA ARG A 183 -13.91 -2.57 0.81
C ARG A 183 -14.24 -1.32 1.59
N LYS A 184 -13.51 -1.15 2.70
CA LYS A 184 -13.48 0.07 3.50
C LYS A 184 -12.05 0.59 3.56
N PHE A 185 -11.93 1.90 3.65
CA PHE A 185 -10.66 2.59 3.87
C PHE A 185 -10.69 3.22 5.25
N LEU A 186 -9.79 2.76 6.11
CA LEU A 186 -9.58 3.38 7.41
C LEU A 186 -8.44 4.38 7.27
N VAL A 187 -8.76 5.66 7.42
CA VAL A 187 -7.80 6.77 7.35
C VAL A 187 -7.54 7.27 8.77
N ILE A 188 -6.26 7.24 9.18
CA ILE A 188 -5.84 7.65 10.53
C ILE A 188 -4.82 8.78 10.39
N LYS A 189 -5.00 9.84 11.19
CA LYS A 189 -4.08 10.99 11.31
C LYS A 189 -3.85 11.30 12.78
N GLY A 190 -2.71 11.95 13.11
CA GLY A 190 -2.40 12.34 14.48
C GLY A 190 -2.11 11.18 15.42
N ALA A 191 -1.68 10.01 14.92
CA ALA A 191 -1.19 8.92 15.75
C ALA A 191 0.11 9.35 16.44
N LYS A 192 0.23 9.07 17.76
CA LYS A 192 1.39 9.38 18.60
C LYS A 192 1.84 8.17 19.39
#